data_e2e85c617110cda5ce909c2d9db6a970
#
_entry.id   e2e85c617110cda5ce909c2d9db6a970
#
_cell.length_a   1.000
_cell.length_b   1.000
_cell.length_c   1.000
_cell.angle_alpha   90.00
_cell.angle_beta   90.00
_cell.angle_gamma   90.00
#
_symmetry.space_group_name_H-M   'P 1'
#
loop_
_entity.id
_entity.type
_entity.pdbx_description
1 polymer ?
#
loop_
_entity_poly.entity_id
_entity_poly.type
_entity_poly.pdbx_seq_one_letter_code
_entity_poly.pdbx_strand_id
1 'polypeptide(L)'
;HETLTPTMVGQILKGACPDWDMAHYEALLREFELPGDKIVKEFSRGMKMKLSIAAALARNPQVLLLDEATSGLDPVARDSILEKLMDFVSDGERSVLLSSHITSDLEKVADYIAYLHKGKLLLQGEKDELLEDFGRLACTRAELDSVDSAFLVGVRKSQFQCEALIRRKREFQRLYPKLAVDSVDLED
;
A
#
# COMPACT_ATOMS: atom_id res chain seq x y z
N HIS A 1 16.42 2.10 -21.02
CA HIS A 1 17.59 1.51 -21.66
C HIS A 1 18.61 1.06 -20.61
N GLU A 2 18.76 -0.26 -20.46
CA GLU A 2 19.53 -0.90 -19.40
C GLU A 2 21.05 -0.66 -19.48
N THR A 3 21.54 -0.05 -20.55
CA THR A 3 22.97 0.29 -20.76
C THR A 3 23.36 1.67 -20.22
N LEU A 4 22.36 2.44 -19.72
CA LEU A 4 22.59 3.78 -19.18
C LEU A 4 23.00 3.70 -17.71
N THR A 5 23.73 4.70 -17.25
CA THR A 5 23.97 4.95 -15.83
C THR A 5 22.91 5.92 -15.28
N PRO A 6 22.65 5.97 -13.96
CA PRO A 6 21.74 6.97 -13.37
C PRO A 6 22.08 8.41 -13.76
N THR A 7 23.35 8.78 -13.80
CA THR A 7 23.78 10.11 -14.26
C THR A 7 23.35 10.39 -15.70
N MET A 8 23.49 9.43 -16.61
CA MET A 8 23.03 9.57 -18.01
C MET A 8 21.51 9.68 -18.09
N VAL A 9 20.77 8.90 -17.26
CA VAL A 9 19.31 8.99 -17.17
C VAL A 9 18.91 10.41 -16.78
N GLY A 10 19.52 11.00 -15.75
CA GLY A 10 19.25 12.37 -15.32
C GLY A 10 19.50 13.40 -16.43
N GLN A 11 20.61 13.26 -17.18
CA GLN A 11 20.93 14.17 -18.29
C GLN A 11 19.91 14.07 -19.43
N ILE A 12 19.48 12.86 -19.79
CA ILE A 12 18.47 12.63 -20.82
C ILE A 12 17.12 13.26 -20.41
N LEU A 13 16.70 13.00 -19.16
CA LEU A 13 15.43 13.51 -18.64
C LEU A 13 15.44 15.03 -18.50
N LYS A 14 16.58 15.64 -18.15
CA LYS A 14 16.76 17.10 -18.18
C LYS A 14 16.49 17.71 -19.56
N GLY A 15 16.88 17.02 -20.61
CA GLY A 15 16.63 17.46 -21.98
C GLY A 15 15.20 17.22 -22.47
N ALA A 16 14.49 16.26 -21.87
CA ALA A 16 13.16 15.81 -22.29
C ALA A 16 12.00 16.38 -21.45
N CYS A 17 12.26 16.74 -20.19
CA CYS A 17 11.23 17.18 -19.24
C CYS A 17 11.50 18.62 -18.81
N PRO A 18 10.61 19.59 -19.14
CA PRO A 18 10.79 21.00 -18.74
C PRO A 18 10.88 21.22 -17.22
N ASP A 19 10.13 20.42 -16.46
CA ASP A 19 10.03 20.53 -14.98
C ASP A 19 11.08 19.68 -14.25
N TRP A 20 12.15 19.28 -14.92
CA TRP A 20 13.18 18.43 -14.35
C TRP A 20 14.11 19.20 -13.42
N ASP A 21 14.15 18.81 -12.14
CA ASP A 21 15.11 19.29 -11.16
C ASP A 21 16.30 18.31 -11.02
N MET A 22 17.43 18.69 -11.65
CA MET A 22 18.64 17.88 -11.63
C MET A 22 19.26 17.82 -10.23
N ALA A 23 19.21 18.92 -9.47
CA ALA A 23 19.79 18.97 -8.13
C ALA A 23 18.99 18.07 -7.17
N HIS A 24 17.66 18.09 -7.27
CA HIS A 24 16.80 17.20 -6.51
C HIS A 24 17.03 15.74 -6.91
N TYR A 25 17.14 15.43 -8.23
CA TYR A 25 17.46 14.08 -8.69
C TYR A 25 18.76 13.54 -8.11
N GLU A 26 19.82 14.33 -8.16
CA GLU A 26 21.12 13.94 -7.59
C GLU A 26 21.07 13.76 -6.07
N ALA A 27 20.26 14.57 -5.37
CA ALA A 27 20.02 14.39 -3.93
C ALA A 27 19.31 13.05 -3.65
N LEU A 28 18.29 12.71 -4.42
CA LEU A 28 17.57 11.42 -4.32
C LEU A 28 18.46 10.22 -4.63
N LEU A 29 19.38 10.32 -5.62
CA LEU A 29 20.34 9.25 -5.87
C LEU A 29 21.24 9.01 -4.65
N ARG A 30 21.72 10.08 -3.99
CA ARG A 30 22.52 9.96 -2.76
C ARG A 30 21.72 9.36 -1.61
N GLU A 31 20.50 9.83 -1.40
CA GLU A 31 19.59 9.36 -0.36
C GLU A 31 19.25 7.88 -0.51
N PHE A 32 18.97 7.43 -1.73
CA PHE A 32 18.73 6.03 -2.04
C PHE A 32 20.00 5.18 -2.17
N GLU A 33 21.18 5.77 -1.95
CA GLU A 33 22.49 5.11 -2.07
C GLU A 33 22.71 4.47 -3.45
N LEU A 34 22.24 5.13 -4.51
CA LEU A 34 22.39 4.64 -5.88
C LEU A 34 23.69 5.16 -6.52
N PRO A 35 24.58 4.25 -6.99
CA PRO A 35 25.80 4.65 -7.65
C PRO A 35 25.49 5.29 -9.01
N GLY A 36 25.91 6.53 -9.21
CA GLY A 36 25.60 7.32 -10.42
C GLY A 36 26.28 6.85 -11.70
N ASP A 37 27.38 6.10 -11.58
CA ASP A 37 28.26 5.63 -12.66
C ASP A 37 28.08 4.15 -13.01
N LYS A 38 27.36 3.37 -12.19
CA LYS A 38 27.08 1.96 -12.43
C LYS A 38 25.94 1.77 -13.44
N ILE A 39 26.09 0.84 -14.37
CA ILE A 39 25.08 0.56 -15.40
C ILE A 39 23.80 0.03 -14.76
N VAL A 40 22.63 0.59 -15.12
CA VAL A 40 21.30 0.23 -14.58
C VAL A 40 20.97 -1.27 -14.79
N LYS A 41 21.52 -1.90 -15.84
CA LYS A 41 21.37 -3.34 -16.06
C LYS A 41 21.87 -4.18 -14.87
N GLU A 42 22.89 -3.72 -14.17
CA GLU A 42 23.52 -4.39 -13.02
C GLU A 42 22.82 -4.08 -11.68
N PHE A 43 21.80 -3.25 -11.71
CA PHE A 43 21.02 -2.91 -10.52
C PHE A 43 20.14 -4.07 -10.09
N SER A 44 20.01 -4.26 -8.78
CA SER A 44 18.98 -5.11 -8.21
C SER A 44 17.59 -4.57 -8.56
N ARG A 45 16.55 -5.37 -8.37
CA ARG A 45 15.17 -4.92 -8.57
C ARG A 45 14.85 -3.71 -7.69
N GLY A 46 15.27 -3.73 -6.42
CA GLY A 46 15.10 -2.61 -5.50
C GLY A 46 15.82 -1.34 -5.96
N MET A 47 17.07 -1.45 -6.41
CA MET A 47 17.82 -0.30 -6.95
C MET A 47 17.14 0.27 -8.20
N LYS A 48 16.59 -0.57 -9.09
CA LYS A 48 15.86 -0.10 -10.29
C LYS A 48 14.58 0.63 -9.88
N MET A 49 13.86 0.14 -8.88
CA MET A 49 12.66 0.79 -8.37
C MET A 49 12.99 2.13 -7.71
N LYS A 50 14.01 2.18 -6.84
CA LYS A 50 14.50 3.44 -6.24
C LYS A 50 14.88 4.46 -7.30
N LEU A 51 15.56 4.04 -8.37
CA LEU A 51 15.89 4.91 -9.49
C LEU A 51 14.65 5.46 -10.22
N SER A 52 13.65 4.61 -10.43
CA SER A 52 12.38 5.02 -11.07
C SER A 52 11.64 6.05 -10.21
N ILE A 53 11.58 5.84 -8.90
CA ILE A 53 10.96 6.78 -7.96
C ILE A 53 11.76 8.08 -7.90
N ALA A 54 13.09 8.04 -7.84
CA ALA A 54 13.93 9.24 -7.89
C ALA A 54 13.68 10.06 -9.16
N ALA A 55 13.56 9.39 -10.31
CA ALA A 55 13.25 10.05 -11.58
C ALA A 55 11.83 10.66 -11.61
N ALA A 56 10.86 10.03 -10.98
CA ALA A 56 9.50 10.57 -10.87
C ALA A 56 9.45 11.79 -9.94
N LEU A 57 10.07 11.69 -8.76
CA LEU A 57 10.09 12.76 -7.75
C LEU A 57 10.88 13.99 -8.19
N ALA A 58 11.93 13.83 -9.01
CA ALA A 58 12.72 14.94 -9.53
C ALA A 58 11.93 15.90 -10.45
N ARG A 59 10.70 15.56 -10.81
CA ARG A 59 9.75 16.42 -11.53
C ARG A 59 8.83 17.21 -10.61
N ASN A 60 9.00 17.08 -9.31
CA ASN A 60 8.15 17.70 -8.30
C ASN A 60 6.63 17.50 -8.56
N PRO A 61 6.16 16.25 -8.72
CA PRO A 61 4.76 15.98 -9.03
C PRO A 61 3.85 16.31 -7.84
N GLN A 62 2.60 16.68 -8.11
CA GLN A 62 1.57 16.76 -7.07
C GLN A 62 0.94 15.40 -6.77
N VAL A 63 0.89 14.52 -7.77
CA VAL A 63 0.33 13.18 -7.64
C VAL A 63 1.32 12.16 -8.19
N LEU A 64 1.64 11.15 -7.40
CA LEU A 64 2.49 10.03 -7.78
C LEU A 64 1.66 8.77 -7.92
N LEU A 65 1.73 8.13 -9.10
CA LEU A 65 1.04 6.86 -9.37
C LEU A 65 2.06 5.73 -9.39
N LEU A 66 1.86 4.74 -8.53
CA LEU A 66 2.78 3.61 -8.35
C LEU A 66 2.01 2.29 -8.46
N ASP A 67 2.42 1.46 -9.40
CA ASP A 67 1.85 0.13 -9.59
C ASP A 67 2.83 -0.93 -9.09
N GLU A 68 2.44 -1.66 -8.03
CA GLU A 68 3.22 -2.74 -7.41
C GLU A 68 4.67 -2.35 -7.05
N ALA A 69 4.89 -1.11 -6.59
CA ALA A 69 6.21 -0.54 -6.42
C ALA A 69 7.09 -1.26 -5.36
N THR A 70 6.48 -1.98 -4.42
CA THR A 70 7.18 -2.73 -3.36
C THR A 70 7.27 -4.22 -3.64
N SER A 71 6.58 -4.71 -4.67
CA SER A 71 6.49 -6.14 -4.97
C SER A 71 7.84 -6.76 -5.32
N GLY A 72 8.19 -7.86 -4.61
CA GLY A 72 9.43 -8.63 -4.84
C GLY A 72 10.69 -7.88 -4.48
N LEU A 73 10.62 -6.86 -3.63
CA LEU A 73 11.76 -6.20 -3.02
C LEU A 73 12.15 -6.90 -1.71
N ASP A 74 13.43 -6.78 -1.36
CA ASP A 74 13.85 -7.12 -0.01
C ASP A 74 13.29 -6.13 1.03
N PRO A 75 13.19 -6.53 2.31
CA PRO A 75 12.56 -5.68 3.34
C PRO A 75 13.20 -4.29 3.48
N VAL A 76 14.52 -4.19 3.37
CA VAL A 76 15.23 -2.91 3.53
C VAL A 76 14.92 -1.95 2.39
N ALA A 77 14.96 -2.45 1.14
CA ALA A 77 14.60 -1.64 -0.02
C ALA A 77 13.13 -1.20 0.03
N ARG A 78 12.23 -2.09 0.50
CA ARG A 78 10.81 -1.82 0.67
C ARG A 78 10.57 -0.72 1.69
N ASP A 79 11.09 -0.86 2.91
CA ASP A 79 10.92 0.13 3.97
C ASP A 79 11.47 1.51 3.55
N SER A 80 12.63 1.57 2.91
CA SER A 80 13.21 2.81 2.38
C SER A 80 12.31 3.51 1.34
N ILE A 81 11.57 2.74 0.52
CA ILE A 81 10.62 3.31 -0.44
C ILE A 81 9.37 3.83 0.29
N LEU A 82 8.81 3.05 1.20
CA LEU A 82 7.61 3.45 1.96
C LEU A 82 7.86 4.71 2.79
N GLU A 83 9.01 4.80 3.48
CA GLU A 83 9.43 6.01 4.20
C GLU A 83 9.48 7.22 3.27
N LYS A 84 10.07 7.06 2.07
CA LYS A 84 10.14 8.15 1.10
C LYS A 84 8.78 8.60 0.58
N LEU A 85 7.82 7.67 0.45
CA LEU A 85 6.45 8.01 0.05
C LEU A 85 5.71 8.76 1.18
N MET A 86 5.92 8.38 2.44
CA MET A 86 5.38 9.13 3.60
C MET A 86 5.96 10.54 3.68
N ASP A 87 7.27 10.69 3.49
CA ASP A 87 7.91 12.02 3.43
C ASP A 87 7.32 12.88 2.30
N PHE A 88 7.08 12.26 1.13
CA PHE A 88 6.54 12.96 -0.04
C PHE A 88 5.15 13.55 0.21
N VAL A 89 4.28 12.89 0.97
CA VAL A 89 2.91 13.37 1.29
C VAL A 89 2.84 14.18 2.58
N SER A 90 3.93 14.33 3.31
CA SER A 90 3.96 14.93 4.66
C SER A 90 3.51 16.38 4.73
N ASP A 91 3.60 17.14 3.62
CA ASP A 91 3.15 18.53 3.54
C ASP A 91 1.62 18.67 3.38
N GLY A 92 0.90 17.58 3.11
CA GLY A 92 -0.55 17.57 2.87
C GLY A 92 -0.99 18.13 1.52
N GLU A 93 -0.06 18.57 0.68
CA GLU A 93 -0.35 19.14 -0.64
C GLU A 93 -0.17 18.10 -1.78
N ARG A 94 0.47 16.98 -1.47
CA ARG A 94 0.81 15.93 -2.42
C ARG A 94 0.08 14.63 -2.11
N SER A 95 -0.08 13.80 -3.12
CA SER A 95 -0.80 12.54 -2.98
C SER A 95 -0.08 11.40 -3.69
N VAL A 96 -0.22 10.20 -3.15
CA VAL A 96 0.25 8.95 -3.76
C VAL A 96 -0.93 8.02 -3.97
N LEU A 97 -1.06 7.48 -5.17
CA LEU A 97 -1.91 6.33 -5.45
C LEU A 97 -1.01 5.11 -5.66
N LEU A 98 -1.03 4.21 -4.69
CA LEU A 98 -0.21 3.00 -4.66
C LEU A 98 -1.09 1.77 -4.83
N SER A 99 -0.85 0.96 -5.87
CA SER A 99 -1.37 -0.40 -5.91
C SER A 99 -0.39 -1.36 -5.23
N SER A 100 -0.90 -2.27 -4.41
CA SER A 100 -0.11 -3.34 -3.79
C SER A 100 -1.01 -4.53 -3.44
N HIS A 101 -0.45 -5.73 -3.50
CA HIS A 101 -1.04 -6.94 -2.94
C HIS A 101 -0.42 -7.27 -1.57
N ILE A 102 0.48 -6.44 -1.05
CA ILE A 102 1.12 -6.58 0.24
C ILE A 102 0.39 -5.67 1.23
N THR A 103 -0.55 -6.26 1.97
CA THR A 103 -1.42 -5.56 2.92
C THR A 103 -0.66 -4.83 4.01
N SER A 104 0.42 -5.43 4.53
CA SER A 104 1.28 -4.81 5.55
C SER A 104 1.95 -3.51 5.10
N ASP A 105 2.20 -3.32 3.79
CA ASP A 105 2.72 -2.06 3.27
C ASP A 105 1.62 -0.97 3.31
N LEU A 106 0.40 -1.35 2.90
CA LEU A 106 -0.75 -0.45 2.91
C LEU A 106 -1.15 -0.05 4.33
N GLU A 107 -1.07 -0.97 5.29
CA GLU A 107 -1.30 -0.68 6.71
C GLU A 107 -0.38 0.41 7.24
N LYS A 108 0.90 0.38 6.81
CA LYS A 108 1.90 1.36 7.23
C LYS A 108 1.67 2.76 6.67
N VAL A 109 1.27 2.87 5.39
CA VAL A 109 1.38 4.14 4.65
C VAL A 109 0.05 4.68 4.12
N ALA A 110 -1.02 3.90 4.08
CA ALA A 110 -2.27 4.34 3.46
C ALA A 110 -3.20 5.01 4.47
N ASP A 111 -3.77 6.16 4.10
CA ASP A 111 -4.87 6.79 4.81
C ASP A 111 -6.22 6.29 4.28
N TYR A 112 -6.29 6.03 2.96
CA TYR A 112 -7.49 5.55 2.27
C TYR A 112 -7.22 4.23 1.58
N ILE A 113 -8.19 3.33 1.62
CA ILE A 113 -8.15 2.02 0.97
C ILE A 113 -9.25 1.93 -0.10
N ALA A 114 -8.88 1.32 -1.23
CA ALA A 114 -9.81 0.92 -2.29
C ALA A 114 -9.55 -0.54 -2.65
N TYR A 115 -10.52 -1.42 -2.39
CA TYR A 115 -10.40 -2.85 -2.67
C TYR A 115 -11.06 -3.22 -4.00
N LEU A 116 -10.22 -3.68 -4.94
CA LEU A 116 -10.64 -4.08 -6.28
C LEU A 116 -10.64 -5.60 -6.41
N HIS A 117 -11.76 -6.17 -6.87
CA HIS A 117 -11.85 -7.59 -7.16
C HIS A 117 -12.61 -7.84 -8.49
N LYS A 118 -12.01 -8.61 -9.38
CA LYS A 118 -12.59 -8.95 -10.71
C LYS A 118 -13.11 -7.72 -11.47
N GLY A 119 -12.35 -6.63 -11.44
CA GLY A 119 -12.71 -5.38 -12.13
C GLY A 119 -13.81 -4.57 -11.46
N LYS A 120 -14.20 -4.88 -10.23
CA LYS A 120 -15.20 -4.16 -9.45
C LYS A 120 -14.58 -3.60 -8.18
N LEU A 121 -14.92 -2.36 -7.88
CA LEU A 121 -14.63 -1.73 -6.59
C LEU A 121 -15.62 -2.30 -5.56
N LEU A 122 -15.13 -3.07 -4.60
CA LEU A 122 -15.95 -3.71 -3.57
C LEU A 122 -16.05 -2.87 -2.31
N LEU A 123 -14.98 -2.20 -1.95
CA LEU A 123 -14.86 -1.42 -0.73
C LEU A 123 -13.96 -0.21 -0.99
N GLN A 124 -14.31 0.94 -0.40
CA GLN A 124 -13.42 2.10 -0.33
C GLN A 124 -13.77 2.94 0.89
N GLY A 125 -12.76 3.57 1.47
CA GLY A 125 -12.95 4.48 2.60
C GLY A 125 -11.64 4.81 3.28
N GLU A 126 -11.75 5.59 4.33
CA GLU A 126 -10.65 5.84 5.25
C GLU A 126 -10.28 4.53 5.96
N LYS A 127 -8.98 4.21 6.01
CA LYS A 127 -8.48 2.92 6.51
C LYS A 127 -8.95 2.65 7.95
N ASP A 128 -8.77 3.63 8.83
CA ASP A 128 -9.08 3.44 10.25
C ASP A 128 -10.59 3.30 10.49
N GLU A 129 -11.43 4.05 9.74
CA GLU A 129 -12.88 3.89 9.78
C GLU A 129 -13.32 2.49 9.31
N LEU A 130 -12.69 1.99 8.23
CA LEU A 130 -12.97 0.65 7.72
C LEU A 130 -12.58 -0.42 8.75
N LEU A 131 -11.38 -0.34 9.34
CA LEU A 131 -10.92 -1.29 10.34
C LEU A 131 -11.77 -1.24 11.63
N GLU A 132 -12.33 -0.09 11.99
CA GLU A 132 -13.26 0.05 13.11
C GLU A 132 -14.65 -0.52 12.83
N ASP A 133 -15.15 -0.42 11.58
CA ASP A 133 -16.48 -0.91 11.19
C ASP A 133 -16.53 -2.42 11.03
N PHE A 134 -15.42 -3.05 10.70
CA PHE A 134 -15.32 -4.49 10.54
C PHE A 134 -14.83 -5.18 11.81
N GLY A 135 -15.11 -6.49 11.91
CA GLY A 135 -14.64 -7.34 12.99
C GLY A 135 -14.63 -8.80 12.60
N ARG A 136 -13.75 -9.57 13.24
CA ARG A 136 -13.67 -11.01 13.09
C ARG A 136 -14.41 -11.70 14.21
N LEU A 137 -15.45 -12.45 13.86
CA LEU A 137 -16.23 -13.27 14.78
C LEU A 137 -15.75 -14.73 14.67
N ALA A 138 -15.27 -15.27 15.78
CA ALA A 138 -15.00 -16.70 15.93
C ALA A 138 -16.12 -17.31 16.78
N CYS A 139 -16.90 -18.25 16.23
CA CYS A 139 -18.09 -18.79 16.87
C CYS A 139 -18.37 -20.23 16.47
N THR A 140 -19.28 -20.87 17.20
CA THR A 140 -19.84 -22.16 16.84
C THR A 140 -20.84 -22.03 15.70
N ARG A 141 -21.20 -23.14 15.08
CA ARG A 141 -22.19 -23.14 13.99
C ARG A 141 -23.57 -22.68 14.47
N ALA A 142 -23.96 -23.09 15.68
CA ALA A 142 -25.25 -22.69 16.27
C ALA A 142 -25.31 -21.19 16.56
N GLU A 143 -24.22 -20.61 17.05
CA GLU A 143 -24.11 -19.16 17.24
C GLU A 143 -24.17 -18.41 15.92
N LEU A 144 -23.43 -18.87 14.89
CA LEU A 144 -23.47 -18.26 13.55
C LEU A 144 -24.89 -18.27 12.97
N ASP A 145 -25.61 -19.37 13.11
CA ASP A 145 -26.98 -19.49 12.60
C ASP A 145 -27.97 -18.56 13.32
N SER A 146 -27.62 -18.03 14.52
CA SER A 146 -28.37 -17.04 15.27
C SER A 146 -28.08 -15.59 14.86
N VAL A 147 -27.02 -15.35 14.10
CA VAL A 147 -26.60 -14.02 13.67
C VAL A 147 -27.38 -13.59 12.41
N ASP A 148 -27.90 -12.35 12.43
CA ASP A 148 -28.54 -11.77 11.27
C ASP A 148 -27.52 -11.64 10.11
N SER A 149 -27.88 -12.21 8.97
CA SER A 149 -27.06 -12.20 7.76
C SER A 149 -26.70 -10.78 7.28
N ALA A 150 -27.43 -9.76 7.68
CA ALA A 150 -27.14 -8.36 7.38
C ALA A 150 -25.79 -7.89 7.94
N PHE A 151 -25.29 -8.53 9.00
CA PHE A 151 -23.96 -8.25 9.54
C PHE A 151 -22.84 -9.04 8.86
N LEU A 152 -23.16 -10.15 8.19
CA LEU A 152 -22.15 -11.06 7.63
C LEU A 152 -21.67 -10.56 6.26
N VAL A 153 -20.35 -10.39 6.12
CA VAL A 153 -19.68 -10.04 4.86
C VAL A 153 -19.11 -11.29 4.19
N GLY A 154 -18.45 -12.13 4.99
CA GLY A 154 -17.88 -13.39 4.55
C GLY A 154 -17.91 -14.39 5.69
N VAL A 155 -18.04 -15.69 5.34
CA VAL A 155 -18.05 -16.78 6.32
C VAL A 155 -17.13 -17.90 5.85
N ARG A 156 -16.22 -18.30 6.73
CA ARG A 156 -15.37 -19.48 6.58
C ARG A 156 -15.80 -20.53 7.58
N LYS A 157 -16.21 -21.68 7.12
CA LYS A 157 -16.61 -22.80 7.96
C LYS A 157 -15.50 -23.83 8.00
N SER A 158 -14.99 -24.14 9.19
CA SER A 158 -14.09 -25.26 9.42
C SER A 158 -14.82 -26.42 10.16
N GLN A 159 -14.10 -27.49 10.42
CA GLN A 159 -14.69 -28.68 11.06
C GLN A 159 -15.10 -28.39 12.53
N PHE A 160 -14.41 -27.48 13.21
CA PHE A 160 -14.57 -27.23 14.63
C PHE A 160 -15.10 -25.84 14.98
N GLN A 161 -14.96 -24.88 14.06
CA GLN A 161 -15.21 -23.48 14.32
C GLN A 161 -15.68 -22.79 13.04
N CYS A 162 -16.50 -21.76 13.20
CA CYS A 162 -16.84 -20.84 12.13
C CYS A 162 -16.14 -19.50 12.39
N GLU A 163 -15.64 -18.91 11.33
CA GLU A 163 -15.10 -17.55 11.33
C GLU A 163 -15.94 -16.72 10.37
N ALA A 164 -16.32 -15.54 10.80
CA ALA A 164 -17.07 -14.63 9.95
C ALA A 164 -16.45 -13.23 10.04
N LEU A 165 -16.31 -12.60 8.87
CA LEU A 165 -16.09 -11.17 8.78
C LEU A 165 -17.44 -10.49 8.92
N ILE A 166 -17.57 -9.63 9.93
CA ILE A 166 -18.79 -8.85 10.19
C ILE A 166 -18.54 -7.38 9.90
N ARG A 167 -19.60 -6.68 9.55
CA ARG A 167 -19.66 -5.21 9.42
C ARG A 167 -20.52 -4.60 10.52
N ARG A 168 -20.42 -3.28 10.71
CA ARG A 168 -21.12 -2.54 11.77
C ARG A 168 -20.79 -3.12 13.15
N LYS A 169 -19.49 -3.33 13.43
CA LYS A 169 -18.98 -3.98 14.63
C LYS A 169 -19.59 -3.44 15.92
N ARG A 170 -19.72 -2.11 16.06
CA ARG A 170 -20.30 -1.47 17.26
C ARG A 170 -21.76 -1.83 17.47
N GLU A 171 -22.56 -1.87 16.40
CA GLU A 171 -23.97 -2.26 16.44
C GLU A 171 -24.11 -3.75 16.71
N PHE A 172 -23.30 -4.58 16.08
CA PHE A 172 -23.24 -6.02 16.31
C PHE A 172 -22.97 -6.35 17.78
N GLN A 173 -21.98 -5.73 18.39
CA GLN A 173 -21.64 -5.95 19.80
C GLN A 173 -22.76 -5.57 20.78
N ARG A 174 -23.58 -4.58 20.43
CA ARG A 174 -24.76 -4.23 21.22
C ARG A 174 -25.88 -5.27 21.15
N LEU A 175 -26.10 -5.85 19.96
CA LEU A 175 -27.14 -6.84 19.70
C LEU A 175 -26.72 -8.25 20.17
N TYR A 176 -25.42 -8.56 20.07
CA TYR A 176 -24.85 -9.86 20.40
C TYR A 176 -23.75 -9.76 21.46
N PRO A 177 -24.04 -9.28 22.69
CA PRO A 177 -23.01 -8.99 23.70
C PRO A 177 -22.26 -10.23 24.22
N LYS A 178 -22.74 -11.43 23.92
CA LYS A 178 -22.12 -12.69 24.32
C LYS A 178 -21.11 -13.20 23.29
N LEU A 179 -21.13 -12.66 22.07
CA LEU A 179 -20.22 -13.05 21.01
C LEU A 179 -19.01 -12.12 21.01
N ALA A 180 -17.83 -12.70 21.22
CA ALA A 180 -16.60 -11.95 21.17
C ALA A 180 -16.24 -11.64 19.73
N VAL A 181 -15.86 -10.38 19.48
CA VAL A 181 -15.46 -9.88 18.15
C VAL A 181 -14.09 -9.26 18.26
N ASP A 182 -13.14 -9.85 17.56
CA ASP A 182 -11.78 -9.35 17.45
C ASP A 182 -11.68 -8.18 16.44
N SER A 183 -10.61 -7.43 16.57
CA SER A 183 -10.24 -6.45 15.54
C SER A 183 -9.76 -7.17 14.29
N VAL A 184 -9.92 -6.52 13.16
CA VAL A 184 -9.43 -6.98 11.86
C VAL A 184 -8.22 -6.17 11.43
N ASP A 185 -7.43 -6.73 10.54
CA ASP A 185 -6.42 -6.05 9.74
C ASP A 185 -6.79 -6.11 8.26
N LEU A 186 -5.92 -5.61 7.37
CA LEU A 186 -6.22 -5.62 5.93
C LEU A 186 -6.07 -7.01 5.28
N GLU A 187 -5.59 -8.02 6.00
CA GLU A 187 -5.49 -9.39 5.49
C GLU A 187 -6.77 -10.21 5.74
N ASP A 188 -7.60 -9.80 6.73
CA ASP A 188 -8.86 -10.43 7.08
C ASP A 188 -9.94 -10.20 6.02
#